data_d7143c7872b49a81389ad718f7d74c11
#
_entry.id   d7143c7872b49a81389ad718f7d74c11
#
_cell.length_a   1.000
_cell.length_b   1.000
_cell.length_c   1.000
_cell.angle_alpha   90.00
_cell.angle_beta   90.00
_cell.angle_gamma   90.00
#
_symmetry.space_group_name_H-M   'P 1'
#
loop_
_entity.id
_entity.type
_entity.pdbx_description
1 polymer ?
#
loop_
_entity_poly.entity_id
_entity_poly.type
_entity_poly.pdbx_seq_one_letter_code
_entity_poly.pdbx_strand_id
1 'polypeptide(L)'
;MTTLQIMQGTFRIGDTRALHIEDLAVHAGESWAFVGANGSGKSSLARALAGELTTEKGDRVCQFSRIALLSFEQLQKLVSAEWQRNNTDMLSPDEDDTGRTTAQIIQDEVHDPACCAALAARFGIDALLARRFKYLSTGETRKTLLCQALMSQPDLLILDEPFDGLDVASREQLARLLGELSAQGLTLVLILNRFDEIPDFVQHAGVVADCTLVETGDKATLLNQALVAQLAHSEKLSGVRLPEADEPAARHSLSAAEPRIVLRNGVVSYNDRPILNDLSWTVRPGEHWQIVGPNGAGKSTLLSLVTGDHPQGYSNDLTLFGRRRGSGETIWDIKKHIGYVSSSLHLDYRVSASVRSVILSGYFDSIGIYQAVSDRQQQLTREWLDILGMDDATADAPFHSLSWGQQRLALIVRALVKHPTLLILDEPLQGLDPLNRQLVRRFVDVLISEGETQLLFVSHHAEDAPQCMTHRLTFIPDGDSYRYQFDTLR
;
A
#
# COMPACT_ATOMS: atom_id res chain seq x y z
N MET A 1 -11.04 -37.00 8.22
CA MET A 1 -11.09 -35.75 7.43
C MET A 1 -9.68 -35.26 7.27
N THR A 2 -9.26 -34.88 6.08
CA THR A 2 -7.92 -34.34 5.85
C THR A 2 -7.79 -33.03 6.61
N THR A 3 -6.74 -32.88 7.41
CA THR A 3 -6.54 -31.72 8.29
C THR A 3 -5.09 -31.32 8.39
N LEU A 4 -4.85 -30.04 8.68
CA LEU A 4 -3.58 -29.53 9.18
C LEU A 4 -3.86 -29.03 10.59
N GLN A 5 -3.14 -29.59 11.57
CA GLN A 5 -3.27 -29.22 12.97
C GLN A 5 -1.92 -28.85 13.57
N ILE A 6 -1.92 -27.75 14.33
CA ILE A 6 -0.77 -27.29 15.10
C ILE A 6 -1.21 -27.14 16.54
N MET A 7 -0.46 -27.77 17.47
CA MET A 7 -0.71 -27.69 18.91
C MET A 7 0.54 -27.24 19.63
N GLN A 8 0.45 -26.14 20.39
CA GLN A 8 1.52 -25.50 21.14
C GLN A 8 2.82 -25.31 20.32
N GLY A 9 2.62 -24.95 19.02
CA GLY A 9 3.68 -24.86 18.03
C GLY A 9 4.55 -23.62 18.26
N THR A 10 5.87 -23.82 18.26
CA THR A 10 6.86 -22.75 18.19
C THR A 10 7.74 -22.99 16.98
N PHE A 11 7.77 -22.03 16.05
CA PHE A 11 8.45 -22.11 14.77
C PHE A 11 9.53 -21.05 14.67
N ARG A 12 10.74 -21.44 14.31
CA ARG A 12 11.88 -20.52 14.19
C ARG A 12 11.76 -19.58 13.00
N ILE A 13 11.92 -18.26 13.24
CA ILE A 13 11.95 -17.21 12.22
C ILE A 13 13.32 -16.52 12.20
N GLY A 14 14.40 -17.20 11.87
CA GLY A 14 15.75 -16.64 11.96
C GLY A 14 16.39 -16.84 13.34
N ASP A 15 17.37 -16.00 13.72
CA ASP A 15 18.23 -16.29 14.89
C ASP A 15 17.60 -15.94 16.24
N THR A 16 16.67 -14.99 16.28
CA THR A 16 16.15 -14.41 17.55
C THR A 16 14.64 -14.37 17.67
N ARG A 17 13.89 -14.74 16.62
CA ARG A 17 12.41 -14.65 16.59
C ARG A 17 11.80 -16.03 16.38
N ALA A 18 10.67 -16.26 17.03
CA ALA A 18 9.85 -17.45 16.85
C ALA A 18 8.37 -17.08 16.68
N LEU A 19 7.65 -17.85 15.86
CA LEU A 19 6.20 -17.79 15.74
C LEU A 19 5.58 -18.75 16.73
N HIS A 20 4.58 -18.28 17.47
CA HIS A 20 3.84 -19.06 18.45
C HIS A 20 2.41 -19.32 17.99
N ILE A 21 1.97 -20.57 18.01
CA ILE A 21 0.62 -21.01 17.68
C ILE A 21 0.16 -21.96 18.79
N GLU A 22 -0.81 -21.53 19.59
CA GLU A 22 -1.30 -22.36 20.70
C GLU A 22 -2.14 -23.52 20.19
N ASP A 23 -3.13 -23.23 19.38
CA ASP A 23 -3.98 -24.22 18.71
C ASP A 23 -4.49 -23.68 17.37
N LEU A 24 -4.40 -24.50 16.32
CA LEU A 24 -4.94 -24.20 15.00
C LEU A 24 -5.28 -25.51 14.28
N ALA A 25 -6.51 -25.61 13.80
CA ALA A 25 -6.94 -26.72 12.94
C ALA A 25 -7.57 -26.16 11.66
N VAL A 26 -7.03 -26.57 10.50
CA VAL A 26 -7.57 -26.25 9.17
C VAL A 26 -8.04 -27.55 8.52
N HIS A 27 -9.35 -27.65 8.21
CA HIS A 27 -9.91 -28.84 7.61
C HIS A 27 -10.08 -28.72 6.09
N ALA A 28 -10.11 -29.85 5.40
CA ALA A 28 -10.29 -29.87 3.96
C ALA A 28 -11.61 -29.20 3.53
N GLY A 29 -11.51 -28.33 2.52
CA GLY A 29 -12.63 -27.57 1.98
C GLY A 29 -12.94 -26.28 2.75
N GLU A 30 -12.24 -25.99 3.85
CA GLU A 30 -12.39 -24.72 4.56
C GLU A 30 -11.64 -23.58 3.87
N SER A 31 -12.14 -22.38 4.10
CA SER A 31 -11.51 -21.13 3.70
C SER A 31 -11.19 -20.26 4.91
N TRP A 32 -9.92 -19.94 5.06
CA TRP A 32 -9.36 -19.18 6.17
C TRP A 32 -8.74 -17.87 5.72
N ALA A 33 -8.84 -16.84 6.55
CA ALA A 33 -8.04 -15.62 6.41
C ALA A 33 -7.31 -15.30 7.71
N PHE A 34 -6.01 -15.08 7.63
CA PHE A 34 -5.21 -14.60 8.77
C PHE A 34 -4.84 -13.14 8.55
N VAL A 35 -5.14 -12.31 9.54
CA VAL A 35 -4.98 -10.87 9.48
C VAL A 35 -4.10 -10.37 10.62
N GLY A 36 -3.34 -9.32 10.37
CA GLY A 36 -2.49 -8.67 11.38
C GLY A 36 -1.68 -7.52 10.77
N ALA A 37 -1.00 -6.77 11.62
CA ALA A 37 -0.13 -5.68 11.18
C ALA A 37 1.06 -6.20 10.36
N ASN A 38 1.66 -5.31 9.55
CA ASN A 38 2.90 -5.65 8.87
C ASN A 38 4.01 -5.93 9.90
N GLY A 39 4.77 -6.99 9.66
CA GLY A 39 5.78 -7.46 10.62
C GLY A 39 5.23 -8.30 11.79
N SER A 40 3.92 -8.52 11.88
CA SER A 40 3.29 -9.33 12.95
C SER A 40 3.58 -10.83 12.87
N GLY A 41 4.23 -11.31 11.80
CA GLY A 41 4.55 -12.73 11.63
C GLY A 41 3.60 -13.49 10.69
N LYS A 42 2.69 -12.81 9.97
CA LYS A 42 1.73 -13.43 9.03
C LYS A 42 2.38 -14.31 7.95
N SER A 43 3.39 -13.76 7.24
CA SER A 43 4.12 -14.53 6.23
C SER A 43 4.88 -15.71 6.84
N SER A 44 5.32 -15.57 8.10
CA SER A 44 5.89 -16.70 8.85
C SER A 44 4.84 -17.74 9.19
N LEU A 45 3.60 -17.32 9.50
CA LEU A 45 2.47 -18.25 9.66
C LEU A 45 2.20 -19.01 8.35
N ALA A 46 2.13 -18.33 7.21
CA ALA A 46 1.99 -18.99 5.91
C ALA A 46 3.04 -20.07 5.67
N ARG A 47 4.33 -19.74 5.95
CA ARG A 47 5.45 -20.69 5.84
C ARG A 47 5.39 -21.83 6.85
N ALA A 48 4.93 -21.57 8.08
CA ALA A 48 4.71 -22.61 9.08
C ALA A 48 3.60 -23.58 8.66
N LEU A 49 2.48 -23.05 8.11
CA LEU A 49 1.40 -23.84 7.56
C LEU A 49 1.85 -24.66 6.34
N ALA A 50 2.70 -24.11 5.47
CA ALA A 50 3.30 -24.83 4.35
C ALA A 50 4.32 -25.89 4.78
N GLY A 51 4.85 -25.81 6.01
CA GLY A 51 5.87 -26.73 6.51
C GLY A 51 7.30 -26.32 6.15
N GLU A 52 7.51 -25.05 5.79
CA GLU A 52 8.83 -24.51 5.43
C GLU A 52 9.65 -24.05 6.64
N LEU A 53 9.03 -23.91 7.82
CA LEU A 53 9.71 -23.50 9.03
C LEU A 53 10.02 -24.71 9.93
N THR A 54 11.16 -24.64 10.62
CA THR A 54 11.56 -25.64 11.61
C THR A 54 10.71 -25.49 12.87
N THR A 55 10.05 -26.58 13.28
CA THR A 55 9.33 -26.65 14.55
C THR A 55 10.33 -26.87 15.68
N GLU A 56 10.38 -25.95 16.65
CA GLU A 56 11.23 -26.06 17.84
C GLU A 56 10.51 -26.75 19.00
N LYS A 57 9.19 -26.49 19.13
CA LYS A 57 8.32 -27.08 20.16
C LYS A 57 6.93 -27.33 19.60
N GLY A 58 6.20 -28.24 20.23
CA GLY A 58 4.84 -28.59 19.87
C GLY A 58 4.76 -29.52 18.67
N ASP A 59 3.54 -29.77 18.22
CA ASP A 59 3.23 -30.72 17.16
C ASP A 59 2.60 -30.01 15.95
N ARG A 60 3.11 -30.32 14.77
CA ARG A 60 2.47 -29.99 13.50
C ARG A 60 2.13 -31.28 12.76
N VAL A 61 0.85 -31.58 12.68
CA VAL A 61 0.33 -32.74 11.94
C VAL A 61 -0.34 -32.24 10.66
N CYS A 62 0.09 -32.73 9.51
CA CYS A 62 -0.47 -32.37 8.23
C CYS A 62 -0.82 -33.62 7.42
N GLN A 63 -2.07 -33.67 6.97
CA GLN A 63 -2.59 -34.77 6.14
C GLN A 63 -2.85 -34.31 4.69
N PHE A 64 -2.64 -33.03 4.36
CA PHE A 64 -2.66 -32.58 2.98
C PHE A 64 -1.45 -33.12 2.22
N SER A 65 -1.70 -33.70 1.06
CA SER A 65 -0.67 -34.33 0.25
C SER A 65 0.13 -33.31 -0.57
N ARG A 66 -0.55 -32.27 -1.06
CA ARG A 66 0.01 -31.22 -1.90
C ARG A 66 -0.38 -29.86 -1.38
N ILE A 67 0.61 -29.13 -0.90
CA ILE A 67 0.46 -27.76 -0.41
C ILE A 67 1.18 -26.83 -1.37
N ALA A 68 0.48 -25.80 -1.83
CA ALA A 68 1.11 -24.71 -2.59
C ALA A 68 1.10 -23.43 -1.76
N LEU A 69 2.25 -22.81 -1.59
CA LEU A 69 2.41 -21.49 -1.00
C LEU A 69 2.82 -20.50 -2.07
N LEU A 70 2.06 -19.43 -2.22
CA LEU A 70 2.37 -18.34 -3.15
C LEU A 70 2.47 -17.04 -2.36
N SER A 71 3.68 -16.49 -2.28
CA SER A 71 3.96 -15.19 -1.67
C SER A 71 4.20 -14.15 -2.76
N PHE A 72 3.38 -13.10 -2.75
CA PHE A 72 3.48 -12.03 -3.75
C PHE A 72 4.60 -11.03 -3.46
N GLU A 73 5.21 -11.05 -2.28
CA GLU A 73 6.47 -10.34 -2.03
C GLU A 73 7.61 -10.87 -2.91
N GLN A 74 7.63 -12.18 -3.19
CA GLN A 74 8.61 -12.81 -4.07
C GLN A 74 8.38 -12.50 -5.55
N LEU A 75 7.21 -12.03 -5.93
CA LEU A 75 6.84 -11.69 -7.30
C LEU A 75 7.75 -10.63 -7.91
N GLN A 76 8.04 -9.57 -7.17
CA GLN A 76 8.97 -8.53 -7.65
C GLN A 76 10.39 -9.08 -7.87
N LYS A 77 10.82 -10.01 -7.02
CA LYS A 77 12.12 -10.68 -7.17
C LYS A 77 12.16 -11.54 -8.42
N LEU A 78 11.07 -12.27 -8.71
CA LEU A 78 10.97 -13.09 -9.91
C LEU A 78 10.96 -12.23 -11.18
N VAL A 79 10.15 -11.18 -11.23
CA VAL A 79 10.11 -10.25 -12.36
C VAL A 79 11.48 -9.59 -12.55
N SER A 80 12.12 -9.12 -11.47
CA SER A 80 13.46 -8.53 -11.53
C SER A 80 14.51 -9.52 -12.01
N ALA A 81 14.42 -10.79 -11.60
CA ALA A 81 15.31 -11.84 -12.08
C ALA A 81 15.13 -12.12 -13.57
N GLU A 82 13.90 -12.11 -14.09
CA GLU A 82 13.62 -12.24 -15.53
C GLU A 82 14.16 -11.04 -16.32
N TRP A 83 14.04 -9.81 -15.79
CA TRP A 83 14.66 -8.64 -16.39
C TRP A 83 16.18 -8.71 -16.40
N GLN A 84 16.80 -9.18 -15.31
CA GLN A 84 18.27 -9.32 -15.23
C GLN A 84 18.82 -10.41 -16.15
N ARG A 85 18.09 -11.50 -16.32
CA ARG A 85 18.49 -12.60 -17.25
C ARG A 85 18.46 -12.17 -18.71
N ASN A 86 17.55 -11.27 -19.06
CA ASN A 86 17.31 -10.82 -20.43
C ASN A 86 17.19 -9.30 -20.46
N ASN A 87 18.33 -8.61 -20.26
CA ASN A 87 18.37 -7.15 -20.30
C ASN A 87 18.22 -6.67 -21.74
N THR A 88 16.97 -6.39 -22.15
CA THR A 88 16.63 -5.93 -23.50
C THR A 88 17.13 -4.53 -23.81
N ASP A 89 17.54 -3.75 -22.81
CA ASP A 89 18.12 -2.41 -23.02
C ASP A 89 19.50 -2.48 -23.72
N MET A 90 20.11 -3.69 -23.78
CA MET A 90 21.39 -3.95 -24.43
C MET A 90 21.26 -4.78 -25.72
N LEU A 91 20.03 -5.18 -26.11
CA LEU A 91 19.82 -5.96 -27.34
C LEU A 91 19.95 -5.06 -28.58
N SER A 92 20.68 -5.54 -29.57
CA SER A 92 20.67 -4.94 -30.90
C SER A 92 19.28 -5.13 -31.56
N PRO A 93 18.88 -4.28 -32.53
CA PRO A 93 17.56 -4.39 -33.17
C PRO A 93 17.27 -5.75 -33.83
N ASP A 94 18.30 -6.55 -34.09
CA ASP A 94 18.22 -7.87 -34.73
C ASP A 94 18.31 -9.04 -33.72
N GLU A 95 18.40 -8.79 -32.41
CA GLU A 95 18.46 -9.81 -31.38
C GLU A 95 17.07 -10.09 -30.81
N ASP A 96 16.67 -11.37 -30.80
CA ASP A 96 15.41 -11.81 -30.24
C ASP A 96 15.42 -11.77 -28.69
N ASP A 97 14.32 -11.30 -28.10
CA ASP A 97 14.10 -11.38 -26.64
C ASP A 97 13.94 -12.86 -26.22
N THR A 98 14.93 -13.38 -25.52
CA THR A 98 14.98 -14.78 -25.04
C THR A 98 14.28 -14.98 -23.68
N GLY A 99 13.60 -13.99 -23.13
CA GLY A 99 12.84 -14.08 -21.87
C GLY A 99 11.77 -15.18 -21.92
N ARG A 100 11.46 -15.77 -20.77
CA ARG A 100 10.43 -16.82 -20.69
C ARG A 100 9.05 -16.27 -21.02
N THR A 101 8.26 -17.07 -21.75
CA THR A 101 6.84 -16.76 -22.00
C THR A 101 5.98 -17.07 -20.79
N THR A 102 4.78 -16.50 -20.74
CA THR A 102 3.76 -16.79 -19.72
C THR A 102 3.49 -18.30 -19.63
N ALA A 103 3.34 -18.98 -20.75
CA ALA A 103 3.15 -20.44 -20.78
C ALA A 103 4.33 -21.22 -20.19
N GLN A 104 5.57 -20.77 -20.43
CA GLN A 104 6.77 -21.39 -19.85
C GLN A 104 6.84 -21.20 -18.32
N ILE A 105 6.41 -20.04 -17.81
CA ILE A 105 6.34 -19.80 -16.37
C ILE A 105 5.27 -20.68 -15.72
N ILE A 106 4.07 -20.77 -16.30
CA ILE A 106 2.98 -21.61 -15.76
C ILE A 106 3.41 -23.08 -15.70
N GLN A 107 4.16 -23.56 -16.68
CA GLN A 107 4.58 -24.96 -16.81
C GLN A 107 5.98 -25.25 -16.24
N ASP A 108 6.55 -24.34 -15.44
CA ASP A 108 7.94 -24.43 -14.94
C ASP A 108 8.18 -25.73 -14.12
N GLU A 109 7.22 -26.11 -13.28
CA GLU A 109 7.31 -27.31 -12.43
C GLU A 109 6.53 -28.51 -12.98
N VAL A 110 5.40 -28.27 -13.64
CA VAL A 110 4.51 -29.30 -14.19
C VAL A 110 4.25 -29.03 -15.66
N HIS A 111 4.74 -29.92 -16.54
CA HIS A 111 4.57 -29.77 -17.99
C HIS A 111 3.29 -30.48 -18.44
N ASP A 112 2.18 -29.72 -18.50
CA ASP A 112 0.90 -30.13 -19.05
C ASP A 112 0.26 -28.98 -19.84
N PRO A 113 0.46 -28.95 -21.19
CA PRO A 113 -0.07 -27.89 -22.03
C PRO A 113 -1.61 -27.79 -22.01
N ALA A 114 -2.31 -28.91 -21.85
CA ALA A 114 -3.77 -28.89 -21.82
C ALA A 114 -4.30 -28.27 -20.53
N CYS A 115 -3.72 -28.64 -19.38
CA CYS A 115 -4.02 -28.04 -18.09
C CYS A 115 -3.66 -26.55 -18.07
N CYS A 116 -2.48 -26.18 -18.61
CA CYS A 116 -2.05 -24.80 -18.75
C CYS A 116 -3.06 -23.97 -19.54
N ALA A 117 -3.50 -24.44 -20.69
CA ALA A 117 -4.48 -23.73 -21.52
C ALA A 117 -5.84 -23.58 -20.82
N ALA A 118 -6.30 -24.61 -20.13
CA ALA A 118 -7.56 -24.58 -19.38
C ALA A 118 -7.51 -23.57 -18.20
N LEU A 119 -6.44 -23.57 -17.44
CA LEU A 119 -6.23 -22.60 -16.36
C LEU A 119 -6.11 -21.17 -16.90
N ALA A 120 -5.31 -20.97 -17.95
CA ALA A 120 -5.16 -19.66 -18.58
C ALA A 120 -6.50 -19.09 -19.07
N ALA A 121 -7.33 -19.90 -19.71
CA ALA A 121 -8.68 -19.50 -20.14
C ALA A 121 -9.57 -19.15 -18.95
N ARG A 122 -9.54 -19.94 -17.87
CA ARG A 122 -10.31 -19.69 -16.64
C ARG A 122 -9.91 -18.36 -15.98
N PHE A 123 -8.62 -18.03 -15.97
CA PHE A 123 -8.12 -16.79 -15.38
C PHE A 123 -8.12 -15.61 -16.36
N GLY A 124 -8.54 -15.82 -17.61
CA GLY A 124 -8.64 -14.78 -18.64
C GLY A 124 -7.26 -14.25 -19.08
N ILE A 125 -6.27 -15.12 -19.14
CA ILE A 125 -4.89 -14.83 -19.59
C ILE A 125 -4.44 -15.72 -20.77
N ASP A 126 -5.38 -16.41 -21.41
CA ASP A 126 -5.11 -17.29 -22.55
C ASP A 126 -4.45 -16.56 -23.72
N ALA A 127 -4.87 -15.33 -24.02
CA ALA A 127 -4.26 -14.47 -25.04
C ALA A 127 -2.80 -14.06 -24.70
N LEU A 128 -2.38 -14.22 -23.45
CA LEU A 128 -1.07 -13.82 -22.96
C LEU A 128 -0.05 -14.96 -22.93
N LEU A 129 -0.44 -16.19 -23.23
CA LEU A 129 0.44 -17.38 -23.10
C LEU A 129 1.75 -17.26 -23.89
N ALA A 130 1.73 -16.63 -25.06
CA ALA A 130 2.92 -16.41 -25.88
C ALA A 130 3.70 -15.14 -25.49
N ARG A 131 3.11 -14.25 -24.65
CA ARG A 131 3.74 -13.00 -24.23
C ARG A 131 4.86 -13.26 -23.24
N ARG A 132 5.93 -12.47 -23.30
CA ARG A 132 7.03 -12.55 -22.34
C ARG A 132 6.56 -12.12 -20.96
N PHE A 133 6.88 -12.91 -19.93
CA PHE A 133 6.44 -12.73 -18.55
C PHE A 133 6.80 -11.35 -17.99
N LYS A 134 7.99 -10.85 -18.30
CA LYS A 134 8.47 -9.53 -17.84
C LYS A 134 7.63 -8.34 -18.34
N TYR A 135 6.81 -8.50 -19.37
CA TYR A 135 5.95 -7.44 -19.91
C TYR A 135 4.49 -7.54 -19.45
N LEU A 136 4.20 -8.39 -18.48
CA LEU A 136 2.89 -8.51 -17.89
C LEU A 136 2.63 -7.39 -16.89
N SER A 137 1.39 -6.93 -16.79
CA SER A 137 0.95 -6.08 -15.69
C SER A 137 0.97 -6.85 -14.35
N THR A 138 0.93 -6.14 -13.23
CA THR A 138 0.92 -6.76 -11.89
C THR A 138 -0.22 -7.77 -11.74
N GLY A 139 -1.43 -7.45 -12.21
CA GLY A 139 -2.58 -8.36 -12.17
C GLY A 139 -2.40 -9.60 -13.05
N GLU A 140 -1.88 -9.44 -14.27
CA GLU A 140 -1.59 -10.55 -15.19
C GLU A 140 -0.50 -11.46 -14.64
N THR A 141 0.54 -10.89 -14.02
CA THR A 141 1.62 -11.65 -13.37
C THR A 141 1.08 -12.50 -12.22
N ARG A 142 0.19 -11.94 -11.38
CA ARG A 142 -0.44 -12.69 -10.27
C ARG A 142 -1.28 -13.85 -10.77
N LYS A 143 -2.11 -13.62 -11.79
CA LYS A 143 -2.90 -14.69 -12.42
C LYS A 143 -2.01 -15.79 -13.00
N THR A 144 -0.89 -15.42 -13.62
CA THR A 144 0.11 -16.36 -14.15
C THR A 144 0.67 -17.26 -13.04
N LEU A 145 1.09 -16.67 -11.91
CA LEU A 145 1.64 -17.45 -10.78
C LEU A 145 0.57 -18.29 -10.07
N LEU A 146 -0.67 -17.82 -10.04
CA LEU A 146 -1.80 -18.65 -9.55
C LEU A 146 -2.04 -19.85 -10.46
N CYS A 147 -1.99 -19.66 -11.79
CA CYS A 147 -2.06 -20.77 -12.72
C CYS A 147 -0.91 -21.76 -12.51
N GLN A 148 0.32 -21.27 -12.31
CA GLN A 148 1.49 -22.11 -12.01
C GLN A 148 1.26 -22.94 -10.72
N ALA A 149 0.84 -22.30 -9.62
CA ALA A 149 0.55 -23.00 -8.37
C ALA A 149 -0.56 -24.06 -8.52
N LEU A 150 -1.60 -23.77 -9.31
CA LEU A 150 -2.71 -24.68 -9.58
C LEU A 150 -2.37 -25.84 -10.52
N MET A 151 -1.28 -25.74 -11.32
CA MET A 151 -0.79 -26.85 -12.14
C MET A 151 -0.47 -28.10 -11.31
N SER A 152 0.01 -27.91 -10.07
CA SER A 152 0.31 -29.01 -9.14
C SER A 152 -0.95 -29.64 -8.54
N GLN A 153 -2.15 -29.10 -8.80
CA GLN A 153 -3.43 -29.52 -8.21
C GLN A 153 -3.34 -29.63 -6.67
N PRO A 154 -3.08 -28.53 -5.96
CA PRO A 154 -2.88 -28.57 -4.52
C PRO A 154 -4.17 -28.91 -3.77
N ASP A 155 -4.04 -29.62 -2.64
CA ASP A 155 -5.14 -29.88 -1.71
C ASP A 155 -5.35 -28.70 -0.76
N LEU A 156 -4.26 -27.93 -0.52
CA LEU A 156 -4.23 -26.70 0.27
C LEU A 156 -3.44 -25.63 -0.50
N LEU A 157 -4.10 -24.50 -0.76
CA LEU A 157 -3.48 -23.32 -1.39
C LEU A 157 -3.37 -22.19 -0.36
N ILE A 158 -2.15 -21.74 -0.11
CA ILE A 158 -1.86 -20.63 0.80
C ILE A 158 -1.40 -19.44 -0.04
N LEU A 159 -2.08 -18.31 0.10
CA LEU A 159 -1.80 -17.07 -0.63
C LEU A 159 -1.41 -15.97 0.36
N ASP A 160 -0.17 -15.50 0.25
CA ASP A 160 0.34 -14.42 1.09
C ASP A 160 0.23 -13.07 0.36
N GLU A 161 -0.63 -12.19 0.87
CA GLU A 161 -0.97 -10.87 0.35
C GLU A 161 -1.46 -10.86 -1.11
N PRO A 162 -2.47 -11.70 -1.48
CA PRO A 162 -2.91 -11.83 -2.87
C PRO A 162 -3.53 -10.55 -3.46
N PHE A 163 -4.02 -9.64 -2.64
CA PHE A 163 -4.73 -8.43 -3.07
C PHE A 163 -3.89 -7.15 -3.02
N ASP A 164 -2.67 -7.20 -2.45
CA ASP A 164 -1.86 -6.01 -2.27
C ASP A 164 -1.46 -5.37 -3.62
N GLY A 165 -1.60 -4.04 -3.73
CA GLY A 165 -1.29 -3.30 -4.96
C GLY A 165 -2.22 -3.55 -6.15
N LEU A 166 -3.35 -4.26 -5.98
CA LEU A 166 -4.39 -4.38 -7.00
C LEU A 166 -5.41 -3.23 -6.88
N ASP A 167 -5.88 -2.75 -8.03
CA ASP A 167 -7.05 -1.88 -8.08
C ASP A 167 -8.34 -2.65 -7.71
N VAL A 168 -9.43 -1.91 -7.48
CA VAL A 168 -10.72 -2.47 -7.02
C VAL A 168 -11.23 -3.56 -7.95
N ALA A 169 -11.25 -3.30 -9.27
CA ALA A 169 -11.81 -4.22 -10.25
C ALA A 169 -10.98 -5.52 -10.34
N SER A 170 -9.66 -5.40 -10.34
CA SER A 170 -8.73 -6.55 -10.37
C SER A 170 -8.84 -7.38 -9.09
N ARG A 171 -8.99 -6.73 -7.94
CA ARG A 171 -9.21 -7.38 -6.64
C ARG A 171 -10.53 -8.16 -6.61
N GLU A 172 -11.64 -7.54 -7.02
CA GLU A 172 -12.94 -8.20 -7.07
C GLU A 172 -12.95 -9.40 -8.02
N GLN A 173 -12.27 -9.27 -9.17
CA GLN A 173 -12.14 -10.37 -10.11
C GLN A 173 -11.35 -11.53 -9.50
N LEU A 174 -10.23 -11.23 -8.82
CA LEU A 174 -9.41 -12.25 -8.16
C LEU A 174 -10.19 -12.93 -7.02
N ALA A 175 -10.89 -12.15 -6.19
CA ALA A 175 -11.70 -12.68 -5.09
C ALA A 175 -12.80 -13.62 -5.59
N ARG A 176 -13.48 -13.30 -6.71
CA ARG A 176 -14.46 -14.18 -7.35
C ARG A 176 -13.84 -15.50 -7.79
N LEU A 177 -12.69 -15.46 -8.47
CA LEU A 177 -12.00 -16.67 -8.93
C LEU A 177 -11.59 -17.57 -7.76
N LEU A 178 -11.07 -16.98 -6.66
CA LEU A 178 -10.73 -17.73 -5.44
C LEU A 178 -11.98 -18.32 -4.79
N GLY A 179 -13.09 -17.61 -4.77
CA GLY A 179 -14.38 -18.11 -4.29
C GLY A 179 -14.89 -19.31 -5.09
N GLU A 180 -14.74 -19.29 -6.42
CA GLU A 180 -15.07 -20.42 -7.29
C GLU A 180 -14.21 -21.66 -7.00
N LEU A 181 -12.91 -21.46 -6.73
CA LEU A 181 -11.98 -22.53 -6.36
C LEU A 181 -12.38 -23.13 -4.99
N SER A 182 -12.69 -22.28 -4.01
CA SER A 182 -13.18 -22.72 -2.68
C SER A 182 -14.48 -23.50 -2.80
N ALA A 183 -15.45 -23.03 -3.58
CA ALA A 183 -16.71 -23.72 -3.83
C ALA A 183 -16.54 -25.10 -4.50
N GLN A 184 -15.43 -25.33 -5.21
CA GLN A 184 -15.05 -26.62 -5.80
C GLN A 184 -14.34 -27.55 -4.80
N GLY A 185 -14.19 -27.12 -3.53
CA GLY A 185 -13.62 -27.92 -2.44
C GLY A 185 -12.11 -27.72 -2.23
N LEU A 186 -11.46 -26.76 -2.90
CA LEU A 186 -10.08 -26.40 -2.61
C LEU A 186 -10.01 -25.73 -1.23
N THR A 187 -9.12 -26.23 -0.37
CA THR A 187 -8.82 -25.58 0.91
C THR A 187 -7.98 -24.34 0.67
N LEU A 188 -8.43 -23.19 1.14
CA LEU A 188 -7.79 -21.91 0.92
C LEU A 188 -7.36 -21.26 2.24
N VAL A 189 -6.14 -20.78 2.28
CA VAL A 189 -5.64 -19.91 3.35
C VAL A 189 -5.15 -18.60 2.73
N LEU A 190 -5.75 -17.50 3.16
CA LEU A 190 -5.39 -16.16 2.73
C LEU A 190 -4.66 -15.45 3.88
N ILE A 191 -3.52 -14.88 3.60
CA ILE A 191 -2.82 -13.97 4.50
C ILE A 191 -3.12 -12.55 4.02
N LEU A 192 -3.70 -11.73 4.88
CA LEU A 192 -4.20 -10.41 4.51
C LEU A 192 -3.71 -9.35 5.49
N ASN A 193 -3.62 -8.12 5.04
CA ASN A 193 -3.25 -7.00 5.90
C ASN A 193 -4.45 -6.39 6.62
N ARG A 194 -5.68 -6.64 6.13
CA ARG A 194 -6.87 -5.91 6.54
C ARG A 194 -8.07 -6.82 6.67
N PHE A 195 -8.90 -6.57 7.69
CA PHE A 195 -10.17 -7.29 7.87
C PHE A 195 -11.18 -7.01 6.75
N ASP A 196 -11.20 -5.77 6.21
CA ASP A 196 -12.06 -5.40 5.10
C ASP A 196 -11.62 -6.01 3.75
N GLU A 197 -10.47 -6.65 3.72
CA GLU A 197 -10.01 -7.45 2.59
C GLU A 197 -10.49 -8.88 2.59
N ILE A 198 -11.05 -9.36 3.70
CA ILE A 198 -11.51 -10.75 3.78
C ILE A 198 -12.71 -10.94 2.85
N PRO A 199 -12.59 -11.76 1.79
CA PRO A 199 -13.69 -12.02 0.86
C PRO A 199 -14.89 -12.67 1.55
N ASP A 200 -16.09 -12.51 0.95
CA ASP A 200 -17.32 -13.02 1.52
C ASP A 200 -17.34 -14.55 1.64
N PHE A 201 -16.68 -15.25 0.74
CA PHE A 201 -16.62 -16.72 0.75
C PHE A 201 -15.78 -17.30 1.89
N VAL A 202 -14.95 -16.51 2.55
CA VAL A 202 -14.10 -16.94 3.68
C VAL A 202 -14.98 -17.21 4.90
N GLN A 203 -14.79 -18.38 5.52
CA GLN A 203 -15.59 -18.87 6.65
C GLN A 203 -14.94 -18.57 8.00
N HIS A 204 -13.62 -18.76 8.09
CA HIS A 204 -12.87 -18.64 9.33
C HIS A 204 -11.80 -17.56 9.22
N ALA A 205 -11.50 -16.95 10.35
CA ALA A 205 -10.43 -15.96 10.41
C ALA A 205 -9.54 -16.16 11.64
N GLY A 206 -8.34 -15.60 11.59
CA GLY A 206 -7.44 -15.54 12.72
C GLY A 206 -6.65 -14.22 12.75
N VAL A 207 -6.23 -13.82 13.94
CA VAL A 207 -5.48 -12.60 14.19
C VAL A 207 -4.05 -12.95 14.59
N VAL A 208 -3.10 -12.35 13.89
CA VAL A 208 -1.66 -12.53 14.17
C VAL A 208 -1.08 -11.20 14.68
N ALA A 209 -0.48 -11.23 15.86
CA ALA A 209 0.20 -10.09 16.46
C ALA A 209 1.50 -10.57 17.14
N ASP A 210 2.56 -9.79 17.03
CA ASP A 210 3.86 -10.02 17.69
C ASP A 210 4.36 -11.48 17.55
N CYS A 211 4.33 -11.99 16.32
CA CYS A 211 4.69 -13.38 16.00
C CYS A 211 3.89 -14.43 16.80
N THR A 212 2.64 -14.11 17.16
CA THR A 212 1.73 -15.02 17.85
C THR A 212 0.37 -15.06 17.14
N LEU A 213 -0.18 -16.25 16.96
CA LEU A 213 -1.58 -16.42 16.58
C LEU A 213 -2.43 -16.18 17.83
N VAL A 214 -3.01 -14.97 17.93
CA VAL A 214 -3.67 -14.50 19.16
C VAL A 214 -5.07 -15.05 19.28
N GLU A 215 -5.79 -15.10 18.17
CA GLU A 215 -7.20 -15.48 18.16
C GLU A 215 -7.56 -16.15 16.83
N THR A 216 -8.43 -17.16 16.90
CA THR A 216 -9.02 -17.83 15.73
C THR A 216 -10.49 -18.10 15.96
N GLY A 217 -11.28 -18.11 14.91
CA GLY A 217 -12.69 -18.43 15.03
C GLY A 217 -13.49 -18.16 13.76
N ASP A 218 -14.81 -18.14 13.92
CA ASP A 218 -15.71 -17.73 12.87
C ASP A 218 -15.49 -16.27 12.46
N LYS A 219 -15.43 -16.03 11.15
CA LYS A 219 -15.15 -14.70 10.58
C LYS A 219 -16.07 -13.61 11.14
N ALA A 220 -17.37 -13.87 11.25
CA ALA A 220 -18.33 -12.86 11.69
C ALA A 220 -18.08 -12.43 13.15
N THR A 221 -17.72 -13.38 14.01
CA THR A 221 -17.41 -13.13 15.42
C THR A 221 -16.18 -12.25 15.55
N LEU A 222 -15.10 -12.60 14.85
CA LEU A 222 -13.83 -11.84 14.91
C LEU A 222 -13.95 -10.44 14.32
N LEU A 223 -14.72 -10.26 13.23
CA LEU A 223 -14.96 -8.93 12.66
C LEU A 223 -15.68 -8.00 13.65
N ASN A 224 -16.65 -8.53 14.42
CA ASN A 224 -17.34 -7.73 15.43
C ASN A 224 -16.40 -7.30 16.57
N GLN A 225 -15.52 -8.19 17.05
CA GLN A 225 -14.53 -7.87 18.09
C GLN A 225 -13.50 -6.83 17.59
N ALA A 226 -13.01 -6.97 16.36
CA ALA A 226 -12.10 -6.01 15.74
C ALA A 226 -12.74 -4.61 15.62
N LEU A 227 -14.03 -4.55 15.27
CA LEU A 227 -14.77 -3.28 15.18
C LEU A 227 -14.84 -2.57 16.55
N VAL A 228 -15.12 -3.31 17.62
CA VAL A 228 -15.15 -2.76 19.00
C VAL A 228 -13.77 -2.23 19.40
N ALA A 229 -12.70 -2.97 19.13
CA ALA A 229 -11.33 -2.52 19.40
C ALA A 229 -10.97 -1.25 18.61
N GLN A 230 -11.39 -1.15 17.35
CA GLN A 230 -11.21 0.04 16.51
C GLN A 230 -11.91 1.27 17.09
N LEU A 231 -13.15 1.12 17.55
CA LEU A 231 -13.92 2.22 18.15
C LEU A 231 -13.26 2.74 19.43
N ALA A 232 -12.80 1.85 20.31
CA ALA A 232 -12.11 2.23 21.53
C ALA A 232 -10.78 2.98 21.29
N HIS A 233 -10.04 2.60 20.24
CA HIS A 233 -8.79 3.27 19.88
C HIS A 233 -9.05 4.66 19.30
N SER A 234 -10.14 4.83 18.57
CA SER A 234 -10.49 6.08 17.92
C SER A 234 -10.81 7.22 18.91
N GLU A 235 -11.24 6.90 20.13
CA GLU A 235 -11.57 7.90 21.17
C GLU A 235 -10.32 8.61 21.74
N LYS A 236 -9.15 7.95 21.68
CA LYS A 236 -7.90 8.52 22.21
C LYS A 236 -7.37 9.74 21.46
N LEU A 237 -7.80 9.95 20.21
CA LEU A 237 -7.38 11.10 19.39
C LEU A 237 -8.33 12.29 19.46
N SER A 238 -9.46 12.20 20.19
CA SER A 238 -10.37 13.32 20.35
C SER A 238 -9.74 14.38 21.28
N GLY A 239 -9.69 15.64 20.85
CA GLY A 239 -9.18 16.77 21.63
C GLY A 239 -7.66 17.00 21.57
N VAL A 240 -6.97 16.39 20.62
CA VAL A 240 -5.54 16.65 20.38
C VAL A 240 -5.36 18.07 19.84
N ARG A 241 -4.54 18.90 20.52
CA ARG A 241 -4.14 20.21 20.05
C ARG A 241 -2.83 20.10 19.27
N LEU A 242 -2.78 20.70 18.07
CA LEU A 242 -1.58 20.69 17.25
C LEU A 242 -0.50 21.63 17.83
N PRO A 243 0.80 21.24 17.77
CA PRO A 243 1.89 22.13 18.06
C PRO A 243 1.89 23.35 17.15
N GLU A 244 2.46 24.45 17.63
CA GLU A 244 2.60 25.67 16.84
C GLU A 244 3.60 25.50 15.68
N ALA A 245 3.51 26.37 14.67
CA ALA A 245 4.51 26.45 13.62
C ALA A 245 5.84 26.99 14.17
N ASP A 246 6.97 26.43 13.71
CA ASP A 246 8.32 26.96 14.04
C ASP A 246 8.51 28.35 13.45
N GLU A 247 8.17 28.52 12.17
CA GLU A 247 8.18 29.82 11.49
C GLU A 247 6.80 30.14 10.90
N PRO A 248 6.08 31.16 11.42
CA PRO A 248 4.76 31.54 10.89
C PRO A 248 4.82 32.11 9.45
N ALA A 249 6.00 32.52 9.00
CA ALA A 249 6.16 33.41 7.83
C ALA A 249 5.90 32.75 6.46
N ALA A 250 6.07 31.46 6.28
CA ALA A 250 5.92 30.82 4.95
C ALA A 250 4.46 30.84 4.44
N ARG A 251 3.48 30.86 5.35
CA ARG A 251 2.04 30.88 5.02
C ARG A 251 1.53 32.27 4.61
N HIS A 252 2.13 33.33 5.11
CA HIS A 252 1.63 34.71 4.93
C HIS A 252 1.87 35.29 3.53
N SER A 253 2.60 34.59 2.65
CA SER A 253 2.85 35.04 1.28
C SER A 253 1.70 34.77 0.28
N LEU A 254 0.71 33.95 0.66
CA LEU A 254 -0.37 33.56 -0.22
C LEU A 254 -1.65 34.33 0.11
N SER A 255 -2.28 34.92 -0.91
CA SER A 255 -3.61 35.51 -0.75
C SER A 255 -4.63 34.46 -0.33
N ALA A 256 -5.52 34.82 0.61
CA ALA A 256 -6.60 33.95 1.04
C ALA A 256 -7.63 33.62 -0.08
N ALA A 257 -7.68 34.43 -1.12
CA ALA A 257 -8.60 34.25 -2.25
C ALA A 257 -7.98 33.51 -3.44
N GLU A 258 -6.64 33.33 -3.45
CA GLU A 258 -5.93 32.80 -4.61
C GLU A 258 -5.95 31.28 -4.64
N PRO A 259 -6.32 30.64 -5.78
CA PRO A 259 -6.26 29.20 -5.91
C PRO A 259 -4.85 28.65 -5.63
N ARG A 260 -4.77 27.50 -4.99
CA ARG A 260 -3.50 26.80 -4.68
C ARG A 260 -2.94 26.09 -5.89
N ILE A 261 -3.84 25.51 -6.71
CA ILE A 261 -3.51 24.80 -7.94
C ILE A 261 -4.49 25.26 -9.02
N VAL A 262 -3.99 25.62 -10.18
CA VAL A 262 -4.77 25.82 -11.40
C VAL A 262 -4.08 25.13 -12.55
N LEU A 263 -4.70 24.09 -13.08
CA LEU A 263 -4.30 23.40 -14.30
C LEU A 263 -5.39 23.61 -15.34
N ARG A 264 -5.05 24.10 -16.52
CA ARG A 264 -5.99 24.29 -17.64
C ARG A 264 -5.57 23.42 -18.81
N ASN A 265 -6.53 22.61 -19.29
CA ASN A 265 -6.36 21.73 -20.44
C ASN A 265 -5.04 20.93 -20.35
N GLY A 266 -4.76 20.38 -19.16
CA GLY A 266 -3.51 19.70 -18.85
C GLY A 266 -3.33 18.44 -19.68
N VAL A 267 -2.19 18.33 -20.34
CA VAL A 267 -1.81 17.17 -21.17
C VAL A 267 -0.44 16.69 -20.76
N VAL A 268 -0.34 15.39 -20.47
CA VAL A 268 0.94 14.70 -20.27
C VAL A 268 0.95 13.43 -21.08
N SER A 269 1.99 13.23 -21.88
CA SER A 269 2.13 12.04 -22.71
C SER A 269 3.55 11.49 -22.67
N TYR A 270 3.66 10.16 -22.79
CA TYR A 270 4.92 9.43 -22.96
C TYR A 270 4.84 8.58 -24.23
N ASN A 271 5.81 8.73 -25.11
CA ASN A 271 5.89 7.99 -26.37
C ASN A 271 4.55 8.05 -27.14
N ASP A 272 4.03 9.25 -27.32
CA ASP A 272 2.75 9.56 -27.98
C ASP A 272 1.49 8.94 -27.33
N ARG A 273 1.63 8.31 -26.15
CA ARG A 273 0.50 7.81 -25.38
C ARG A 273 0.10 8.84 -24.32
N PRO A 274 -1.12 9.39 -24.40
CA PRO A 274 -1.59 10.35 -23.40
C PRO A 274 -1.84 9.62 -22.06
N ILE A 275 -1.29 10.18 -20.98
CA ILE A 275 -1.54 9.74 -19.59
C ILE A 275 -2.54 10.68 -18.93
N LEU A 276 -2.37 12.00 -19.13
CA LEU A 276 -3.37 13.00 -18.83
C LEU A 276 -3.80 13.65 -20.14
N ASN A 277 -5.10 13.78 -20.34
CA ASN A 277 -5.66 14.31 -21.57
C ASN A 277 -6.75 15.33 -21.24
N ASP A 278 -6.50 16.61 -21.52
CA ASP A 278 -7.42 17.72 -21.32
C ASP A 278 -7.99 17.86 -19.89
N LEU A 279 -7.13 17.63 -18.88
CA LEU A 279 -7.52 17.80 -17.48
C LEU A 279 -7.52 19.29 -17.10
N SER A 280 -8.69 19.84 -16.79
CA SER A 280 -8.80 21.16 -16.17
C SER A 280 -9.23 21.03 -14.72
N TRP A 281 -8.37 21.49 -13.80
CA TRP A 281 -8.56 21.32 -12.36
C TRP A 281 -8.11 22.54 -11.58
N THR A 282 -8.94 22.97 -10.63
CA THR A 282 -8.65 24.10 -9.76
C THR A 282 -8.89 23.71 -8.32
N VAL A 283 -7.88 23.92 -7.46
CA VAL A 283 -7.96 23.73 -6.00
C VAL A 283 -7.96 25.10 -5.33
N ARG A 284 -9.05 25.43 -4.67
CA ARG A 284 -9.21 26.70 -3.94
C ARG A 284 -8.85 26.56 -2.46
N PRO A 285 -8.56 27.66 -1.78
CA PRO A 285 -8.35 27.66 -0.32
C PRO A 285 -9.54 26.99 0.40
N GLY A 286 -9.21 26.10 1.36
CA GLY A 286 -10.22 25.35 2.13
C GLY A 286 -10.81 24.12 1.47
N GLU A 287 -10.48 23.84 0.21
CA GLU A 287 -10.88 22.60 -0.46
C GLU A 287 -9.91 21.47 -0.16
N HIS A 288 -10.42 20.34 0.34
CA HIS A 288 -9.69 19.10 0.55
C HIS A 288 -10.13 18.09 -0.49
N TRP A 289 -9.18 17.60 -1.27
CA TRP A 289 -9.47 16.78 -2.45
C TRP A 289 -9.05 15.34 -2.28
N GLN A 290 -9.99 14.42 -2.49
CA GLN A 290 -9.66 13.01 -2.72
C GLN A 290 -9.45 12.78 -4.22
N ILE A 291 -8.38 12.08 -4.59
CA ILE A 291 -8.08 11.66 -5.97
C ILE A 291 -8.21 10.13 -6.03
N VAL A 292 -9.14 9.64 -6.84
CA VAL A 292 -9.46 8.21 -6.96
C VAL A 292 -9.36 7.74 -8.40
N GLY A 293 -8.87 6.53 -8.60
CA GLY A 293 -8.81 5.90 -9.92
C GLY A 293 -7.98 4.63 -9.92
N PRO A 294 -8.09 3.83 -10.99
CA PRO A 294 -7.33 2.59 -11.12
C PRO A 294 -5.82 2.84 -11.21
N ASN A 295 -5.05 1.75 -11.08
CA ASN A 295 -3.60 1.80 -11.31
C ASN A 295 -3.33 2.20 -12.76
N GLY A 296 -2.31 3.04 -12.96
CA GLY A 296 -1.94 3.53 -14.29
C GLY A 296 -2.83 4.67 -14.83
N ALA A 297 -3.82 5.14 -14.08
CA ALA A 297 -4.71 6.23 -14.51
C ALA A 297 -4.03 7.60 -14.60
N GLY A 298 -2.79 7.75 -14.14
CA GLY A 298 -2.08 9.03 -14.17
C GLY A 298 -2.16 9.83 -12.87
N LYS A 299 -2.64 9.23 -11.76
CA LYS A 299 -2.70 9.91 -10.44
C LYS A 299 -1.32 10.42 -10.00
N SER A 300 -0.30 9.56 -10.02
CA SER A 300 1.07 9.95 -9.65
C SER A 300 1.69 10.96 -10.63
N THR A 301 1.29 10.90 -11.91
CA THR A 301 1.66 11.92 -12.91
C THR A 301 1.05 13.26 -12.57
N LEU A 302 -0.23 13.31 -12.17
CA LEU A 302 -0.86 14.54 -11.70
C LEU A 302 -0.16 15.07 -10.44
N LEU A 303 0.16 14.20 -9.47
CA LEU A 303 0.90 14.61 -8.28
C LEU A 303 2.29 15.17 -8.63
N SER A 304 3.02 14.56 -9.55
CA SER A 304 4.34 15.06 -9.98
C SER A 304 4.27 16.41 -10.69
N LEU A 305 3.15 16.74 -11.36
CA LEU A 305 2.89 18.10 -11.83
C LEU A 305 2.72 19.09 -10.66
N VAL A 306 1.94 18.70 -9.64
CA VAL A 306 1.65 19.53 -8.45
C VAL A 306 2.90 19.73 -7.59
N THR A 307 3.74 18.72 -7.43
CA THR A 307 5.01 18.83 -6.68
C THR A 307 6.09 19.61 -7.46
N GLY A 308 5.83 19.88 -8.75
CA GLY A 308 6.75 20.57 -9.64
C GLY A 308 7.87 19.70 -10.18
N ASP A 309 7.86 18.39 -9.91
CA ASP A 309 8.93 17.47 -10.32
C ASP A 309 8.77 16.99 -11.78
N HIS A 310 7.59 17.18 -12.39
CA HIS A 310 7.31 16.71 -13.75
C HIS A 310 7.85 17.66 -14.82
N PRO A 311 8.68 17.20 -15.77
CA PRO A 311 9.27 18.06 -16.82
C PRO A 311 8.21 18.76 -17.69
N GLN A 312 7.12 18.07 -18.04
CA GLN A 312 6.03 18.63 -18.84
C GLN A 312 5.15 19.64 -18.06
N GLY A 313 5.44 19.90 -16.78
CA GLY A 313 4.83 20.99 -16.03
C GLY A 313 5.06 22.38 -16.67
N TYR A 314 6.18 22.56 -17.35
CA TYR A 314 6.52 23.80 -18.05
C TYR A 314 5.77 24.00 -19.38
N SER A 315 5.32 22.94 -20.02
CA SER A 315 4.56 22.99 -21.27
C SER A 315 3.04 23.09 -21.03
N ASN A 316 2.59 22.95 -19.78
CA ASN A 316 1.19 23.06 -19.40
C ASN A 316 0.85 24.46 -18.83
N ASP A 317 -0.42 24.89 -18.96
CA ASP A 317 -0.91 26.08 -18.26
C ASP A 317 -1.18 25.71 -16.79
N LEU A 318 -0.10 25.69 -16.02
CA LEU A 318 -0.09 25.27 -14.63
C LEU A 318 0.37 26.43 -13.73
N THR A 319 -0.46 26.76 -12.76
CA THR A 319 -0.16 27.72 -11.70
C THR A 319 -0.20 27.01 -10.35
N LEU A 320 0.86 27.12 -9.58
CA LEU A 320 1.00 26.53 -8.24
C LEU A 320 1.28 27.64 -7.23
N PHE A 321 0.46 27.72 -6.18
CA PHE A 321 0.60 28.70 -5.11
C PHE A 321 0.78 30.16 -5.64
N GLY A 322 -0.06 30.53 -6.62
CA GLY A 322 -0.06 31.84 -7.23
C GLY A 322 1.08 32.10 -8.25
N ARG A 323 1.95 31.13 -8.50
CA ARG A 323 3.06 31.25 -9.46
C ARG A 323 2.86 30.34 -10.66
N ARG A 324 2.85 30.92 -11.86
CA ARG A 324 2.80 30.15 -13.08
C ARG A 324 4.10 29.41 -13.31
N ARG A 325 4.01 28.14 -13.71
CA ARG A 325 5.22 27.34 -14.05
C ARG A 325 5.95 27.96 -15.24
N GLY A 326 7.28 28.13 -15.08
CA GLY A 326 8.13 28.76 -16.09
C GLY A 326 8.20 30.29 -15.99
N SER A 327 7.71 30.92 -14.91
CA SER A 327 7.81 32.36 -14.69
C SER A 327 9.08 32.81 -13.96
N GLY A 328 10.04 31.90 -13.76
CA GLY A 328 11.31 32.17 -13.05
C GLY A 328 11.33 31.64 -11.60
N GLU A 329 10.28 30.91 -11.20
CA GLU A 329 10.22 30.24 -9.89
C GLU A 329 11.22 29.08 -9.80
N THR A 330 11.75 28.86 -8.61
CA THR A 330 12.55 27.69 -8.29
C THR A 330 11.67 26.55 -7.81
N ILE A 331 12.17 25.32 -7.87
CA ILE A 331 11.47 24.15 -7.29
C ILE A 331 11.23 24.32 -5.79
N TRP A 332 12.14 25.00 -5.10
CA TRP A 332 12.03 25.27 -3.66
C TRP A 332 10.92 26.24 -3.30
N ASP A 333 10.60 27.19 -4.22
CA ASP A 333 9.45 28.08 -4.07
C ASP A 333 8.11 27.34 -4.05
N ILE A 334 8.08 26.15 -4.61
CA ILE A 334 6.92 25.25 -4.62
C ILE A 334 6.99 24.31 -3.42
N LYS A 335 8.12 23.62 -3.24
CA LYS A 335 8.29 22.58 -2.21
C LYS A 335 8.13 23.07 -0.78
N LYS A 336 8.46 24.36 -0.51
CA LYS A 336 8.20 24.96 0.81
C LYS A 336 6.73 24.97 1.22
N HIS A 337 5.80 24.95 0.25
CA HIS A 337 4.36 24.92 0.50
C HIS A 337 3.80 23.50 0.62
N ILE A 338 4.59 22.48 0.32
CA ILE A 338 4.10 21.09 0.19
C ILE A 338 4.72 20.19 1.26
N GLY A 339 3.89 19.50 2.01
CA GLY A 339 4.25 18.28 2.73
C GLY A 339 3.88 17.07 1.87
N TYR A 340 4.81 16.13 1.65
CA TYR A 340 4.57 14.99 0.78
C TYR A 340 4.91 13.67 1.46
N VAL A 341 3.96 12.73 1.42
CA VAL A 341 4.15 11.35 1.89
C VAL A 341 3.62 10.40 0.83
N SER A 342 4.46 9.47 0.37
CA SER A 342 4.06 8.40 -0.54
C SER A 342 4.41 7.03 0.03
N SER A 343 3.78 6.00 -0.51
CA SER A 343 4.14 4.62 -0.17
C SER A 343 5.57 4.28 -0.59
N SER A 344 6.04 4.79 -1.74
CA SER A 344 7.41 4.61 -2.20
C SER A 344 8.43 5.29 -1.26
N LEU A 345 8.15 6.52 -0.81
CA LEU A 345 9.00 7.19 0.19
C LEU A 345 9.16 6.36 1.46
N HIS A 346 8.09 5.71 1.91
CA HIS A 346 8.14 4.84 3.09
C HIS A 346 9.05 3.62 2.86
N LEU A 347 8.93 2.95 1.72
CA LEU A 347 9.76 1.79 1.37
C LEU A 347 11.24 2.14 1.19
N ASP A 348 11.50 3.33 0.64
CA ASP A 348 12.85 3.82 0.36
C ASP A 348 13.50 4.53 1.55
N TYR A 349 12.75 4.77 2.63
CA TYR A 349 13.26 5.44 3.83
C TYR A 349 14.16 4.52 4.66
N ARG A 350 15.34 4.20 4.10
CA ARG A 350 16.32 3.25 4.68
C ARG A 350 17.39 3.93 5.54
N VAL A 351 17.03 4.98 6.25
CA VAL A 351 17.98 5.73 7.08
C VAL A 351 18.06 5.10 8.47
N SER A 352 19.30 4.85 8.95
CA SER A 352 19.56 4.42 10.33
C SER A 352 19.41 5.61 11.29
N ALA A 353 18.24 6.26 11.28
CA ALA A 353 17.92 7.42 12.10
C ALA A 353 16.89 7.05 13.16
N SER A 354 16.93 7.75 14.30
CA SER A 354 15.87 7.63 15.30
C SER A 354 14.58 8.28 14.79
N VAL A 355 13.45 7.88 15.37
CA VAL A 355 12.13 8.45 15.05
C VAL A 355 12.14 9.97 15.22
N ARG A 356 12.73 10.46 16.32
CA ARG A 356 12.93 11.89 16.60
C ARG A 356 13.69 12.58 15.46
N SER A 357 14.79 11.98 14.99
CA SER A 357 15.57 12.53 13.88
C SER A 357 14.80 12.52 12.55
N VAL A 358 13.97 11.51 12.32
CA VAL A 358 13.09 11.46 11.15
C VAL A 358 12.11 12.64 11.16
N ILE A 359 11.43 12.90 12.27
CA ILE A 359 10.48 14.01 12.40
C ILE A 359 11.22 15.36 12.25
N LEU A 360 12.33 15.55 12.95
CA LEU A 360 13.16 16.76 12.86
C LEU A 360 13.61 17.06 11.44
N SER A 361 13.94 16.05 10.63
CA SER A 361 14.33 16.22 9.23
C SER A 361 13.26 16.87 8.36
N GLY A 362 12.01 16.84 8.80
CA GLY A 362 10.88 17.49 8.14
C GLY A 362 10.95 19.02 8.09
N TYR A 363 11.58 19.66 9.08
CA TYR A 363 11.80 21.10 9.07
C TYR A 363 12.73 21.55 7.93
N PHE A 364 13.57 20.65 7.43
CA PHE A 364 14.59 20.92 6.42
C PHE A 364 14.26 20.33 5.05
N ASP A 365 13.11 19.67 4.88
CA ASP A 365 12.73 18.94 3.66
C ASP A 365 13.81 17.96 3.16
N SER A 366 14.60 17.39 4.06
CA SER A 366 15.72 16.50 3.74
C SER A 366 15.54 15.11 4.34
N ILE A 367 16.17 14.09 3.72
CA ILE A 367 16.33 12.78 4.33
C ILE A 367 17.59 12.84 5.21
N GLY A 368 17.39 13.01 6.52
CA GLY A 368 18.47 13.24 7.48
C GLY A 368 18.62 14.71 7.88
N ILE A 369 19.38 14.96 8.94
CA ILE A 369 19.62 16.29 9.51
C ILE A 369 21.03 16.71 9.15
N TYR A 370 21.14 17.77 8.34
CA TYR A 370 22.43 18.32 7.85
C TYR A 370 22.66 19.75 8.33
N GLN A 371 21.76 20.28 9.15
CA GLN A 371 21.79 21.65 9.70
C GLN A 371 21.62 21.61 11.21
N ALA A 372 21.98 22.69 11.89
CA ALA A 372 21.75 22.80 13.32
C ALA A 372 20.25 22.88 13.62
N VAL A 373 19.81 22.06 14.55
CA VAL A 373 18.41 22.03 15.04
C VAL A 373 18.29 23.03 16.17
N SER A 374 17.28 23.92 16.12
CA SER A 374 17.01 24.88 17.19
C SER A 374 16.37 24.21 18.41
N ASP A 375 16.50 24.83 19.58
CA ASP A 375 15.83 24.36 20.81
C ASP A 375 14.29 24.35 20.63
N ARG A 376 13.74 25.32 19.89
CA ARG A 376 12.32 25.38 19.55
C ARG A 376 11.87 24.19 18.71
N GLN A 377 12.62 23.84 17.66
CA GLN A 377 12.32 22.67 16.82
C GLN A 377 12.38 21.38 17.64
N GLN A 378 13.32 21.25 18.56
CA GLN A 378 13.38 20.11 19.48
C GLN A 378 12.16 20.05 20.40
N GLN A 379 11.72 21.18 20.94
CA GLN A 379 10.53 21.25 21.78
C GLN A 379 9.28 20.87 20.98
N LEU A 380 9.05 21.50 19.82
CA LEU A 380 7.90 21.19 18.95
C LEU A 380 7.88 19.72 18.52
N THR A 381 9.05 19.15 18.26
CA THR A 381 9.15 17.72 17.94
C THR A 381 8.72 16.82 19.09
N ARG A 382 9.00 17.18 20.35
CA ARG A 382 8.49 16.44 21.53
C ARG A 382 6.96 16.52 21.60
N GLU A 383 6.39 17.70 21.38
CA GLU A 383 4.93 17.88 21.36
C GLU A 383 4.27 17.01 20.26
N TRP A 384 4.90 16.89 19.08
CA TRP A 384 4.44 15.99 18.01
C TRP A 384 4.57 14.51 18.38
N LEU A 385 5.63 14.12 19.09
CA LEU A 385 5.82 12.75 19.58
C LEU A 385 4.79 12.39 20.65
N ASP A 386 4.43 13.34 21.53
CA ASP A 386 3.37 13.17 22.53
C ASP A 386 2.01 12.93 21.87
N ILE A 387 1.70 13.65 20.77
CA ILE A 387 0.49 13.42 19.96
C ILE A 387 0.49 12.01 19.34
N LEU A 388 1.66 11.52 18.91
CA LEU A 388 1.81 10.16 18.40
C LEU A 388 1.74 9.09 19.51
N GLY A 389 1.74 9.50 20.79
CA GLY A 389 1.80 8.59 21.94
C GLY A 389 3.15 7.85 22.04
N MET A 390 4.21 8.47 21.56
CA MET A 390 5.57 7.90 21.56
C MET A 390 6.38 8.51 22.72
N ASP A 391 6.79 7.67 23.65
CA ASP A 391 7.69 8.05 24.74
C ASP A 391 9.13 8.29 24.23
N ASP A 392 10.00 8.82 25.09
CA ASP A 392 11.38 9.11 24.72
C ASP A 392 12.15 7.86 24.26
N ALA A 393 11.88 6.70 24.85
CA ALA A 393 12.53 5.45 24.46
C ALA A 393 12.15 5.06 23.00
N THR A 394 10.88 5.17 22.64
CA THR A 394 10.37 4.96 21.29
C THR A 394 10.89 6.03 20.32
N ALA A 395 10.91 7.29 20.78
CA ALA A 395 11.37 8.42 19.97
C ALA A 395 12.85 8.31 19.59
N ASP A 396 13.68 7.76 20.46
CA ASP A 396 15.11 7.57 20.23
C ASP A 396 15.45 6.19 19.63
N ALA A 397 14.46 5.30 19.52
CA ALA A 397 14.61 4.01 18.83
C ALA A 397 14.81 4.20 17.31
N PRO A 398 15.46 3.25 16.63
CA PRO A 398 15.59 3.27 15.18
C PRO A 398 14.21 3.29 14.50
N PHE A 399 14.02 4.17 13.51
CA PHE A 399 12.74 4.31 12.79
C PHE A 399 12.19 2.98 12.24
N HIS A 400 13.07 2.14 11.72
CA HIS A 400 12.68 0.83 11.17
C HIS A 400 12.23 -0.21 12.22
N SER A 401 12.45 0.06 13.51
CA SER A 401 11.95 -0.82 14.59
C SER A 401 10.49 -0.59 14.93
N LEU A 402 9.90 0.51 14.46
CA LEU A 402 8.48 0.80 14.61
C LEU A 402 7.61 -0.14 13.75
N SER A 403 6.35 -0.35 14.17
CA SER A 403 5.36 -0.96 13.28
C SER A 403 5.12 -0.09 12.05
N TRP A 404 4.64 -0.67 10.96
CA TRP A 404 4.36 0.05 9.72
C TRP A 404 3.37 1.20 9.92
N GLY A 405 2.35 1.00 10.76
CA GLY A 405 1.41 2.06 11.13
C GLY A 405 2.10 3.23 11.83
N GLN A 406 2.93 2.96 12.83
CA GLN A 406 3.70 3.98 13.53
C GLN A 406 4.70 4.69 12.62
N GLN A 407 5.38 3.96 11.73
CA GLN A 407 6.25 4.55 10.71
C GLN A 407 5.46 5.51 9.80
N ARG A 408 4.26 5.11 9.36
CA ARG A 408 3.39 5.95 8.52
C ARG A 408 2.98 7.23 9.24
N LEU A 409 2.56 7.14 10.50
CA LEU A 409 2.22 8.30 11.31
C LEU A 409 3.42 9.24 11.50
N ALA A 410 4.60 8.70 11.79
CA ALA A 410 5.82 9.50 11.93
C ALA A 410 6.19 10.23 10.63
N LEU A 411 6.03 9.60 9.45
CA LEU A 411 6.24 10.25 8.16
C LEU A 411 5.19 11.32 7.85
N ILE A 412 3.93 11.13 8.24
CA ILE A 412 2.89 12.16 8.12
C ILE A 412 3.23 13.36 9.00
N VAL A 413 3.62 13.13 10.26
CA VAL A 413 4.08 14.20 11.15
C VAL A 413 5.31 14.89 10.59
N ARG A 414 6.29 14.15 10.09
CA ARG A 414 7.47 14.72 9.40
C ARG A 414 7.08 15.67 8.27
N ALA A 415 6.07 15.35 7.48
CA ALA A 415 5.59 16.22 6.41
C ALA A 415 4.84 17.45 6.92
N LEU A 416 4.35 17.41 8.17
CA LEU A 416 3.51 18.45 8.78
C LEU A 416 4.25 19.40 9.71
N VAL A 417 5.41 19.02 10.26
CA VAL A 417 6.13 19.85 11.28
C VAL A 417 6.44 21.27 10.78
N LYS A 418 6.61 21.47 9.49
CA LYS A 418 6.78 22.78 8.86
C LYS A 418 5.47 23.50 8.56
N HIS A 419 4.32 22.91 8.92
CA HIS A 419 2.97 23.42 8.63
C HIS A 419 2.77 23.82 7.15
N PRO A 420 2.89 22.89 6.21
CA PRO A 420 2.78 23.21 4.78
C PRO A 420 1.40 23.75 4.43
N THR A 421 1.29 24.53 3.37
CA THR A 421 0.01 24.99 2.82
C THR A 421 -0.81 23.82 2.29
N LEU A 422 -0.14 22.82 1.71
CA LEU A 422 -0.74 21.63 1.10
C LEU A 422 -0.02 20.38 1.58
N LEU A 423 -0.76 19.46 2.19
CA LEU A 423 -0.31 18.11 2.49
C LEU A 423 -0.78 17.17 1.38
N ILE A 424 0.14 16.44 0.80
CA ILE A 424 -0.14 15.41 -0.20
C ILE A 424 0.15 14.05 0.42
N LEU A 425 -0.88 13.22 0.49
CA LEU A 425 -0.79 11.84 0.95
C LEU A 425 -1.10 10.90 -0.22
N ASP A 426 -0.06 10.28 -0.75
CA ASP A 426 -0.16 9.37 -1.89
C ASP A 426 -0.21 7.92 -1.38
N GLU A 427 -1.40 7.35 -1.43
CA GLU A 427 -1.75 6.01 -0.95
C GLU A 427 -1.31 5.76 0.51
N PRO A 428 -1.63 6.65 1.46
CA PRO A 428 -1.10 6.58 2.82
C PRO A 428 -1.61 5.38 3.62
N LEU A 429 -2.69 4.74 3.18
CA LEU A 429 -3.31 3.60 3.84
C LEU A 429 -2.87 2.25 3.26
N GLN A 430 -2.07 2.25 2.20
CA GLN A 430 -1.61 1.02 1.57
C GLN A 430 -0.74 0.21 2.54
N GLY A 431 -1.01 -1.10 2.62
CA GLY A 431 -0.28 -2.02 3.48
C GLY A 431 -0.57 -1.90 4.98
N LEU A 432 -1.53 -1.05 5.40
CA LEU A 432 -1.94 -0.94 6.79
C LEU A 432 -3.14 -1.86 7.11
N ASP A 433 -3.10 -2.47 8.28
CA ASP A 433 -4.24 -3.18 8.85
C ASP A 433 -5.40 -2.20 9.19
N PRO A 434 -6.62 -2.68 9.41
CA PRO A 434 -7.79 -1.83 9.61
C PRO A 434 -7.65 -0.85 10.77
N LEU A 435 -7.03 -1.28 11.87
CA LEU A 435 -6.86 -0.44 13.06
C LEU A 435 -5.94 0.74 12.75
N ASN A 436 -4.80 0.47 12.14
CA ASN A 436 -3.85 1.49 11.71
C ASN A 436 -4.43 2.38 10.59
N ARG A 437 -5.26 1.85 9.68
CA ARG A 437 -5.95 2.68 8.66
C ARG A 437 -6.91 3.66 9.32
N GLN A 438 -7.72 3.21 10.27
CA GLN A 438 -8.64 4.09 10.97
C GLN A 438 -7.89 5.12 11.81
N LEU A 439 -6.79 4.73 12.46
CA LEU A 439 -5.92 5.61 13.21
C LEU A 439 -5.34 6.71 12.30
N VAL A 440 -4.78 6.35 11.15
CA VAL A 440 -4.23 7.30 10.18
C VAL A 440 -5.33 8.24 9.65
N ARG A 441 -6.50 7.70 9.28
CA ARG A 441 -7.63 8.53 8.81
C ARG A 441 -8.08 9.54 9.86
N ARG A 442 -8.29 9.11 11.11
CA ARG A 442 -8.67 10.01 12.21
C ARG A 442 -7.59 11.02 12.53
N PHE A 443 -6.36 10.58 12.55
CA PHE A 443 -5.23 11.48 12.76
C PHE A 443 -5.20 12.57 11.69
N VAL A 444 -5.38 12.21 10.41
CA VAL A 444 -5.49 13.17 9.32
C VAL A 444 -6.70 14.08 9.49
N ASP A 445 -7.86 13.56 9.88
CA ASP A 445 -9.07 14.37 10.12
C ASP A 445 -8.82 15.44 11.23
N VAL A 446 -8.19 15.05 12.35
CA VAL A 446 -7.83 15.98 13.42
C VAL A 446 -6.84 17.03 12.93
N LEU A 447 -5.78 16.61 12.24
CA LEU A 447 -4.75 17.52 11.73
C LEU A 447 -5.32 18.59 10.78
N ILE A 448 -6.28 18.19 9.94
CA ILE A 448 -6.90 19.08 8.97
C ILE A 448 -7.97 19.97 9.61
N SER A 449 -8.74 19.46 10.59
CA SER A 449 -9.77 20.24 11.28
C SER A 449 -9.20 21.30 12.21
N GLU A 450 -8.07 21.02 12.84
CA GLU A 450 -7.39 21.93 13.79
C GLU A 450 -6.34 22.83 13.10
N GLY A 451 -6.05 22.58 11.83
CA GLY A 451 -5.01 23.27 11.07
C GLY A 451 -5.55 24.09 9.90
N GLU A 452 -4.64 24.86 9.28
CA GLU A 452 -4.91 25.59 8.03
C GLU A 452 -4.35 24.86 6.81
N THR A 453 -3.79 23.66 6.97
CA THR A 453 -3.20 22.85 5.89
C THR A 453 -4.31 22.23 5.06
N GLN A 454 -4.24 22.41 3.74
CA GLN A 454 -5.13 21.72 2.80
C GLN A 454 -4.63 20.30 2.52
N LEU A 455 -5.53 19.40 2.12
CA LEU A 455 -5.21 18.00 1.89
C LEU A 455 -5.51 17.58 0.45
N LEU A 456 -4.53 16.94 -0.20
CA LEU A 456 -4.72 16.05 -1.34
C LEU A 456 -4.49 14.61 -0.85
N PHE A 457 -5.53 13.79 -0.95
CA PHE A 457 -5.52 12.41 -0.50
C PHE A 457 -5.74 11.47 -1.68
N VAL A 458 -4.73 10.71 -2.06
CA VAL A 458 -4.82 9.75 -3.16
C VAL A 458 -5.08 8.36 -2.60
N SER A 459 -6.07 7.68 -3.14
CA SER A 459 -6.43 6.32 -2.77
C SER A 459 -7.03 5.56 -3.95
N HIS A 460 -7.07 4.23 -3.85
CA HIS A 460 -7.76 3.37 -4.83
C HIS A 460 -9.25 3.27 -4.53
N HIS A 461 -9.64 3.43 -3.27
CA HIS A 461 -11.01 3.25 -2.79
C HIS A 461 -11.60 4.58 -2.35
N ALA A 462 -12.83 4.86 -2.77
CA ALA A 462 -13.55 6.07 -2.39
C ALA A 462 -13.85 6.12 -0.87
N GLU A 463 -14.09 4.96 -0.26
CA GLU A 463 -14.35 4.78 1.18
C GLU A 463 -13.12 4.99 2.07
N ASP A 464 -11.92 5.02 1.52
CA ASP A 464 -10.70 5.32 2.26
C ASP A 464 -10.57 6.80 2.65
N ALA A 465 -11.39 7.65 2.10
CA ALA A 465 -11.36 9.08 2.35
C ALA A 465 -11.50 9.41 3.85
N PRO A 466 -10.62 10.26 4.39
CA PRO A 466 -10.89 10.95 5.66
C PRO A 466 -12.21 11.73 5.60
N GLN A 467 -12.80 11.98 6.78
CA GLN A 467 -14.08 12.70 6.84
C GLN A 467 -13.96 14.19 6.46
N CYS A 468 -12.77 14.76 6.54
CA CYS A 468 -12.48 16.14 6.17
C CYS A 468 -12.55 16.42 4.65
N MET A 469 -12.65 15.40 3.80
CA MET A 469 -12.70 15.60 2.35
C MET A 469 -13.94 16.37 1.92
N THR A 470 -13.73 17.42 1.10
CA THR A 470 -14.79 18.28 0.57
C THR A 470 -15.07 18.02 -0.91
N HIS A 471 -14.09 17.54 -1.65
CA HIS A 471 -14.16 17.32 -3.09
C HIS A 471 -13.50 16.00 -3.48
N ARG A 472 -13.92 15.47 -4.63
CA ARG A 472 -13.33 14.27 -5.22
C ARG A 472 -13.06 14.46 -6.70
N LEU A 473 -11.88 14.05 -7.14
CA LEU A 473 -11.51 13.87 -8.54
C LEU A 473 -11.42 12.37 -8.82
N THR A 474 -12.29 11.87 -9.69
CA THR A 474 -12.34 10.45 -10.07
C THR A 474 -11.85 10.29 -11.51
N PHE A 475 -10.86 9.42 -11.69
CA PHE A 475 -10.37 8.98 -12.99
C PHE A 475 -11.22 7.79 -13.45
N ILE A 476 -12.06 7.98 -14.45
CA ILE A 476 -12.96 6.96 -14.99
C ILE A 476 -12.40 6.46 -16.32
N PRO A 477 -12.18 5.15 -16.49
CA PRO A 477 -11.72 4.60 -17.76
C PRO A 477 -12.66 4.96 -18.93
N ASP A 478 -12.08 5.40 -20.05
CA ASP A 478 -12.82 5.76 -21.28
C ASP A 478 -12.00 5.32 -22.51
N GLY A 479 -12.22 4.10 -22.96
CA GLY A 479 -11.39 3.46 -23.99
C GLY A 479 -9.93 3.32 -23.53
N ASP A 480 -9.01 3.85 -24.34
CA ASP A 480 -7.56 3.86 -24.02
C ASP A 480 -7.13 5.07 -23.17
N SER A 481 -8.07 5.88 -22.71
CA SER A 481 -7.82 7.10 -21.92
C SER A 481 -8.69 7.14 -20.66
N TYR A 482 -8.70 8.28 -19.97
CA TYR A 482 -9.51 8.52 -18.79
C TYR A 482 -10.29 9.81 -18.97
N ARG A 483 -11.56 9.82 -18.55
CA ARG A 483 -12.33 11.02 -18.31
C ARG A 483 -12.27 11.39 -16.83
N TYR A 484 -12.45 12.65 -16.53
CA TYR A 484 -12.35 13.20 -15.18
C TYR A 484 -13.72 13.61 -14.67
N GLN A 485 -14.09 13.08 -13.52
CA GLN A 485 -15.31 13.47 -12.82
C GLN A 485 -14.95 14.21 -11.54
N PHE A 486 -15.64 15.34 -11.32
CA PHE A 486 -15.47 16.20 -10.17
C PHE A 486 -16.75 16.19 -9.35
N ASP A 487 -16.64 15.79 -8.09
CA ASP A 487 -17.75 15.72 -7.16
C ASP A 487 -17.48 16.62 -5.95
N THR A 488 -18.50 17.35 -5.49
CA THR A 488 -18.49 18.00 -4.19
C THR A 488 -19.10 17.03 -3.18
N LEU A 489 -18.37 16.73 -2.11
CA LEU A 489 -18.76 15.74 -1.11
C LEU A 489 -19.52 16.38 0.07
N ARG A 490 -19.27 17.68 0.32
CA ARG A 490 -19.92 18.49 1.39
C ARG A 490 -20.13 19.92 0.95
#